data_db487339bf7d36567ba2698788ddfb56
#
_entry.id   db487339bf7d36567ba2698788ddfb56
#
_cell.length_a   1.000
_cell.length_b   1.000
_cell.length_c   1.000
_cell.angle_alpha   90.00
_cell.angle_beta   90.00
_cell.angle_gamma   90.00
#
_symmetry.space_group_name_H-M   'P 1'
#
loop_
_entity.id
_entity.type
_entity.pdbx_description
1 polymer ?
#
loop_
_entity_poly.entity_id
_entity_poly.type
_entity_poly.pdbx_seq_one_letter_code
_entity_poly.pdbx_strand_id
1 'polypeptide(L)'
;MGVAWCLNHGTDDANDDFLSTSIERLQMNTLSATLSNGQFNLVYNILSLGLASMLFTSIFLFVGRDRVLPRYRMAVMVSGTVTAIATYHYFRMFDNFNHAFAGITANNPDAYNVGYRYVDWLLTVPLLLVELVAVLALARAAQSSILNRLVPAAAAMIVLGYPGDAKLNIMNIDASVWGLLSTIPFLYILY
;
A
#
# COMPACT_ATOMS: atom_id res chain seq x y z
N MET A 1 -13.51 34.82 -58.15
CA MET A 1 -13.99 34.81 -56.75
C MET A 1 -14.40 33.42 -56.23
N GLY A 2 -13.96 32.31 -56.86
CA GLY A 2 -14.38 30.96 -56.51
C GLY A 2 -13.30 30.02 -55.91
N VAL A 3 -12.05 30.39 -55.89
CA VAL A 3 -10.94 29.51 -55.51
C VAL A 3 -10.50 29.70 -54.04
N ALA A 4 -10.80 30.84 -53.44
CA ALA A 4 -10.47 31.12 -52.03
C ALA A 4 -11.45 30.49 -51.01
N TRP A 5 -12.66 30.08 -51.43
CA TRP A 5 -13.69 29.49 -50.58
C TRP A 5 -13.47 27.99 -50.30
N CYS A 6 -12.84 27.27 -51.24
CA CYS A 6 -12.53 25.85 -51.09
C CYS A 6 -11.31 25.56 -50.22
N LEU A 7 -10.37 26.50 -50.02
CA LEU A 7 -9.17 26.27 -49.25
C LEU A 7 -9.34 26.50 -47.75
N ASN A 8 -10.38 27.23 -47.36
CA ASN A 8 -10.63 27.54 -45.94
C ASN A 8 -11.57 26.55 -45.23
N HIS A 9 -12.38 25.79 -45.99
CA HIS A 9 -13.30 24.79 -45.41
C HIS A 9 -12.66 23.41 -45.21
N GLY A 10 -11.58 23.07 -45.92
CA GLY A 10 -10.92 21.78 -45.81
C GLY A 10 -9.92 21.67 -44.64
N THR A 11 -9.44 22.81 -44.12
CA THR A 11 -8.50 22.85 -43.00
C THR A 11 -9.18 22.88 -41.65
N ASP A 12 -10.38 23.44 -41.56
CA ASP A 12 -11.14 23.50 -40.31
C ASP A 12 -11.74 22.12 -40.00
N ASP A 13 -12.30 21.42 -40.99
CA ASP A 13 -12.86 20.07 -40.81
C ASP A 13 -11.77 19.04 -40.41
N ALA A 14 -10.57 19.11 -40.99
CA ALA A 14 -9.49 18.20 -40.66
C ALA A 14 -8.90 18.47 -39.26
N ASN A 15 -8.92 19.72 -38.82
CA ASN A 15 -8.44 20.11 -37.50
C ASN A 15 -9.44 19.74 -36.40
N ASP A 16 -10.72 19.89 -36.69
CA ASP A 16 -11.80 19.51 -35.79
C ASP A 16 -11.90 17.98 -35.63
N ASP A 17 -11.67 17.22 -36.71
CA ASP A 17 -11.65 15.77 -36.67
C ASP A 17 -10.40 15.23 -35.91
N PHE A 18 -9.24 15.89 -36.06
CA PHE A 18 -8.05 15.58 -35.28
C PHE A 18 -8.21 15.90 -33.79
N LEU A 19 -8.82 17.04 -33.48
CA LEU A 19 -9.08 17.44 -32.08
C LEU A 19 -10.10 16.52 -31.44
N SER A 20 -11.20 16.17 -32.13
CA SER A 20 -12.22 15.26 -31.64
C SER A 20 -11.62 13.85 -31.38
N THR A 21 -10.83 13.32 -32.30
CA THR A 21 -10.13 12.03 -32.15
C THR A 21 -9.13 12.06 -31.00
N SER A 22 -8.43 13.18 -30.81
CA SER A 22 -7.48 13.36 -29.72
C SER A 22 -8.17 13.45 -28.37
N ILE A 23 -9.32 14.13 -28.29
CA ILE A 23 -10.15 14.22 -27.08
C ILE A 23 -10.75 12.85 -26.76
N GLU A 24 -11.26 12.12 -27.74
CA GLU A 24 -11.75 10.75 -27.54
C GLU A 24 -10.67 9.79 -27.06
N ARG A 25 -9.45 9.88 -27.60
CA ARG A 25 -8.29 9.09 -27.11
C ARG A 25 -7.90 9.45 -25.70
N LEU A 26 -7.90 10.74 -25.36
CA LEU A 26 -7.64 11.19 -23.98
C LEU A 26 -8.74 10.72 -23.03
N GLN A 27 -10.01 10.78 -23.44
CA GLN A 27 -11.14 10.27 -22.67
C GLN A 27 -11.10 8.75 -22.53
N MET A 28 -10.75 8.00 -23.58
CA MET A 28 -10.56 6.54 -23.49
C MET A 28 -9.39 6.16 -22.57
N ASN A 29 -8.29 6.89 -22.64
CA ASN A 29 -7.14 6.65 -21.76
C ASN A 29 -7.45 7.00 -20.28
N THR A 30 -8.27 8.02 -20.04
CA THR A 30 -8.78 8.33 -18.69
C THR A 30 -9.81 7.31 -18.21
N LEU A 31 -10.69 6.82 -19.10
CA LEU A 31 -11.67 5.77 -18.76
C LEU A 31 -10.99 4.42 -18.43
N SER A 32 -9.87 4.10 -19.08
CA SER A 32 -9.12 2.86 -18.80
C SER A 32 -8.37 2.88 -17.46
N ALA A 33 -8.14 4.06 -16.89
CA ALA A 33 -7.51 4.25 -15.58
C ALA A 33 -8.54 4.39 -14.44
N THR A 34 -9.84 4.44 -14.74
CA THR A 34 -10.90 4.65 -13.75
C THR A 34 -11.42 3.32 -13.20
N LEU A 35 -11.53 3.23 -11.88
CA LEU A 35 -12.20 2.09 -11.25
C LEU A 35 -13.70 2.09 -11.62
N SER A 36 -14.22 0.94 -11.99
CA SER A 36 -15.68 0.78 -12.10
C SER A 36 -16.33 0.92 -10.71
N ASN A 37 -17.61 1.30 -10.68
CA ASN A 37 -18.35 1.41 -9.41
C ASN A 37 -18.30 0.10 -8.60
N GLY A 38 -18.33 -1.05 -9.26
CA GLY A 38 -18.19 -2.35 -8.59
C GLY A 38 -16.81 -2.57 -7.96
N GLN A 39 -15.75 -2.20 -8.67
CA GLN A 39 -14.38 -2.29 -8.17
C GLN A 39 -14.14 -1.32 -7.00
N PHE A 40 -14.63 -0.08 -7.13
CA PHE A 40 -14.57 0.90 -6.04
C PHE A 40 -15.25 0.37 -4.78
N ASN A 41 -16.51 -0.07 -4.90
CA ASN A 41 -17.28 -0.58 -3.77
C ASN A 41 -16.63 -1.82 -3.14
N LEU A 42 -16.06 -2.71 -3.97
CA LEU A 42 -15.37 -3.88 -3.47
C LEU A 42 -14.16 -3.49 -2.60
N VAL A 43 -13.27 -2.64 -3.11
CA VAL A 43 -12.07 -2.21 -2.38
C VAL A 43 -12.46 -1.41 -1.13
N TYR A 44 -13.43 -0.50 -1.26
CA TYR A 44 -13.95 0.29 -0.14
C TYR A 44 -14.46 -0.61 1.00
N ASN A 45 -15.28 -1.61 0.67
CA ASN A 45 -15.83 -2.54 1.67
C ASN A 45 -14.74 -3.43 2.29
N ILE A 46 -13.74 -3.88 1.50
CA ILE A 46 -12.61 -4.66 2.02
C ILE A 46 -11.75 -3.82 2.97
N LEU A 47 -11.45 -2.57 2.64
CA LEU A 47 -10.69 -1.68 3.52
C LEU A 47 -11.47 -1.39 4.82
N SER A 48 -12.78 -1.15 4.70
CA SER A 48 -13.67 -0.97 5.87
C SER A 48 -13.71 -2.21 6.77
N LEU A 49 -13.82 -3.40 6.16
CA LEU A 49 -13.77 -4.67 6.89
C LEU A 49 -12.41 -4.85 7.58
N GLY A 50 -11.30 -4.55 6.89
CA GLY A 50 -9.95 -4.60 7.45
C GLY A 50 -9.81 -3.68 8.66
N LEU A 51 -10.26 -2.43 8.54
CA LEU A 51 -10.26 -1.45 9.63
C LEU A 51 -11.03 -1.96 10.86
N ALA A 52 -12.26 -2.41 10.66
CA ALA A 52 -13.09 -2.93 11.75
C ALA A 52 -12.47 -4.18 12.40
N SER A 53 -11.98 -5.12 11.60
CA SER A 53 -11.36 -6.35 12.08
C SER A 53 -10.12 -6.08 12.92
N MET A 54 -9.23 -5.19 12.47
CA MET A 54 -8.01 -4.83 13.22
C MET A 54 -8.35 -4.12 14.53
N LEU A 55 -9.31 -3.19 14.50
CA LEU A 55 -9.75 -2.46 15.70
C LEU A 55 -10.29 -3.40 16.77
N PHE A 56 -11.26 -4.23 16.41
CA PHE A 56 -11.87 -5.15 17.38
C PHE A 56 -10.91 -6.24 17.85
N THR A 57 -10.03 -6.73 16.97
CA THR A 57 -8.97 -7.67 17.36
C THR A 57 -8.01 -7.04 18.37
N SER A 58 -7.59 -5.79 18.15
CA SER A 58 -6.73 -5.07 19.10
C SER A 58 -7.38 -4.98 20.48
N ILE A 59 -8.64 -4.52 20.55
CA ILE A 59 -9.40 -4.44 21.80
C ILE A 59 -9.51 -5.81 22.48
N PHE A 60 -9.86 -6.85 21.71
CA PHE A 60 -9.99 -8.22 22.21
C PHE A 60 -8.70 -8.73 22.84
N LEU A 61 -7.56 -8.50 22.18
CA LEU A 61 -6.25 -8.94 22.66
C LEU A 61 -5.83 -8.21 23.93
N PHE A 62 -6.02 -6.89 24.01
CA PHE A 62 -5.69 -6.13 25.22
C PHE A 62 -6.56 -6.50 26.42
N VAL A 63 -7.87 -6.68 26.20
CA VAL A 63 -8.80 -7.10 27.26
C VAL A 63 -8.58 -8.55 27.66
N GLY A 64 -8.23 -9.41 26.68
CA GLY A 64 -8.04 -10.85 26.89
C GLY A 64 -6.69 -11.25 27.50
N ARG A 65 -5.73 -10.33 27.62
CA ARG A 65 -4.33 -10.62 28.01
C ARG A 65 -4.20 -11.40 29.34
N ASP A 66 -5.05 -11.13 30.28
CA ASP A 66 -4.98 -11.76 31.61
C ASP A 66 -5.57 -13.18 31.64
N ARG A 67 -6.25 -13.59 30.57
CA ARG A 67 -6.84 -14.94 30.40
C ARG A 67 -5.83 -15.96 29.85
N VAL A 68 -4.63 -15.49 29.42
CA VAL A 68 -3.57 -16.37 28.90
C VAL A 68 -2.50 -16.62 29.95
N LEU A 69 -1.76 -17.71 29.78
CA LEU A 69 -0.64 -18.04 30.65
C LEU A 69 0.39 -16.90 30.69
N PRO A 70 0.97 -16.59 31.86
CA PRO A 70 1.88 -15.46 32.04
C PRO A 70 3.03 -15.39 31.03
N ARG A 71 3.54 -16.55 30.60
CA ARG A 71 4.62 -16.64 29.61
C ARG A 71 4.26 -16.11 28.21
N TYR A 72 2.96 -16.12 27.84
CA TYR A 72 2.48 -15.66 26.54
C TYR A 72 1.89 -14.26 26.57
N ARG A 73 1.73 -13.64 27.74
CA ARG A 73 1.14 -12.31 27.86
C ARG A 73 1.87 -11.26 27.06
N MET A 74 3.21 -11.37 27.00
CA MET A 74 4.01 -10.45 26.18
C MET A 74 3.66 -10.58 24.68
N ALA A 75 3.55 -11.79 24.16
CA ALA A 75 3.18 -12.02 22.77
C ALA A 75 1.79 -11.43 22.47
N VAL A 76 0.78 -11.69 23.31
CA VAL A 76 -0.56 -11.12 23.16
C VAL A 76 -0.56 -9.59 23.20
N MET A 77 0.26 -8.98 24.05
CA MET A 77 0.42 -7.52 24.09
C MET A 77 1.05 -6.97 22.82
N VAL A 78 2.03 -7.66 22.26
CA VAL A 78 2.66 -7.28 20.98
C VAL A 78 1.66 -7.43 19.84
N SER A 79 0.92 -8.55 19.75
CA SER A 79 -0.17 -8.72 18.77
C SER A 79 -1.20 -7.61 18.85
N GLY A 80 -1.64 -7.25 20.08
CA GLY A 80 -2.58 -6.14 20.28
C GLY A 80 -2.00 -4.80 19.81
N THR A 81 -0.70 -4.57 20.02
CA THR A 81 -0.02 -3.36 19.54
C THR A 81 0.09 -3.34 18.01
N VAL A 82 0.46 -4.46 17.38
CA VAL A 82 0.53 -4.61 15.93
C VAL A 82 -0.84 -4.30 15.30
N THR A 83 -1.92 -4.90 15.81
CA THR A 83 -3.27 -4.67 15.29
C THR A 83 -3.77 -3.25 15.53
N ALA A 84 -3.36 -2.59 16.63
CA ALA A 84 -3.66 -1.18 16.90
C ALA A 84 -2.96 -0.25 15.90
N ILE A 85 -1.68 -0.48 15.62
CA ILE A 85 -0.91 0.26 14.61
C ILE A 85 -1.55 0.06 13.22
N ALA A 86 -1.84 -1.19 12.86
CA ALA A 86 -2.50 -1.52 11.60
C ALA A 86 -3.87 -0.83 11.49
N THR A 87 -4.67 -0.76 12.56
CA THR A 87 -5.96 -0.03 12.58
C THR A 87 -5.79 1.42 12.12
N TYR A 88 -4.80 2.12 12.69
CA TYR A 88 -4.54 3.52 12.30
C TYR A 88 -4.17 3.64 10.83
N HIS A 89 -3.28 2.78 10.33
CA HIS A 89 -2.85 2.85 8.93
C HIS A 89 -3.94 2.41 7.95
N TYR A 90 -4.77 1.43 8.30
CA TYR A 90 -5.96 1.06 7.52
C TYR A 90 -6.97 2.21 7.45
N PHE A 91 -7.16 2.96 8.54
CA PHE A 91 -7.97 4.17 8.51
C PHE A 91 -7.39 5.21 7.53
N ARG A 92 -6.07 5.43 7.56
CA ARG A 92 -5.40 6.34 6.62
C ARG A 92 -5.49 5.88 5.16
N MET A 93 -5.34 4.58 4.92
CA MET A 93 -5.50 3.99 3.58
C MET A 93 -6.94 4.11 3.08
N PHE A 94 -7.91 3.85 3.94
CA PHE A 94 -9.33 3.98 3.63
C PHE A 94 -9.70 5.42 3.26
N ASP A 95 -9.28 6.38 4.07
CA ASP A 95 -9.50 7.80 3.84
C ASP A 95 -8.83 8.27 2.53
N ASN A 96 -7.58 7.90 2.33
CA ASN A 96 -6.84 8.25 1.11
C ASN A 96 -7.42 7.59 -0.14
N PHE A 97 -7.87 6.33 -0.06
CA PHE A 97 -8.57 5.66 -1.15
C PHE A 97 -9.86 6.38 -1.51
N ASN A 98 -10.64 6.76 -0.51
CA ASN A 98 -11.88 7.50 -0.73
C ASN A 98 -11.61 8.85 -1.42
N HIS A 99 -10.62 9.61 -0.96
CA HIS A 99 -10.26 10.88 -1.59
C HIS A 99 -9.70 10.73 -3.00
N ALA A 100 -8.94 9.67 -3.27
CA ALA A 100 -8.35 9.43 -4.59
C ALA A 100 -9.36 8.96 -5.64
N PHE A 101 -10.41 8.21 -5.24
CA PHE A 101 -11.30 7.51 -6.17
C PHE A 101 -12.80 7.83 -6.01
N ALA A 102 -13.23 8.53 -4.96
CA ALA A 102 -14.62 8.88 -4.75
C ALA A 102 -15.00 10.15 -5.51
N GLY A 103 -15.59 9.99 -6.69
CA GLY A 103 -16.16 11.09 -7.45
C GLY A 103 -15.72 11.17 -8.90
N ILE A 104 -16.52 11.84 -9.72
CA ILE A 104 -16.32 11.98 -11.17
C ILE A 104 -15.05 12.77 -11.50
N THR A 105 -14.59 13.63 -10.59
CA THR A 105 -13.39 14.47 -10.75
C THR A 105 -12.17 13.97 -9.95
N ALA A 106 -12.35 13.01 -9.05
CA ALA A 106 -11.34 12.54 -8.10
C ALA A 106 -10.72 11.17 -8.48
N ASN A 107 -10.94 10.70 -9.70
CA ASN A 107 -10.39 9.43 -10.17
C ASN A 107 -8.92 9.63 -10.58
N ASN A 108 -8.08 9.91 -9.61
CA ASN A 108 -6.65 10.13 -9.79
C ASN A 108 -5.86 9.03 -9.07
N PRO A 109 -5.47 7.94 -9.78
CA PRO A 109 -4.67 6.87 -9.19
C PRO A 109 -3.33 7.35 -8.62
N ASP A 110 -2.76 8.41 -9.18
CA ASP A 110 -1.50 8.99 -8.73
C ASP A 110 -1.63 9.73 -7.39
N ALA A 111 -2.85 10.09 -6.98
CA ALA A 111 -3.13 10.66 -5.66
C ALA A 111 -3.16 9.61 -4.54
N TYR A 112 -3.21 8.31 -4.88
CA TYR A 112 -3.18 7.24 -3.90
C TYR A 112 -1.76 7.04 -3.34
N ASN A 113 -1.58 7.34 -2.07
CA ASN A 113 -0.29 7.24 -1.42
C ASN A 113 -0.02 5.84 -0.89
N VAL A 114 0.79 5.06 -1.58
CA VAL A 114 1.24 3.72 -1.16
C VAL A 114 2.11 3.75 0.10
N GLY A 115 2.66 4.90 0.45
CA GLY A 115 3.54 5.08 1.61
C GLY A 115 2.90 4.68 2.94
N TYR A 116 1.58 4.86 3.10
CA TYR A 116 0.87 4.45 4.33
C TYR A 116 1.05 2.96 4.64
N ARG A 117 1.04 2.11 3.62
CA ARG A 117 1.26 0.67 3.75
C ARG A 117 2.69 0.34 4.17
N TYR A 118 3.68 1.05 3.61
CA TYR A 118 5.08 0.85 3.94
C TYR A 118 5.44 1.32 5.34
N VAL A 119 4.85 2.44 5.78
CA VAL A 119 5.00 2.91 7.17
C VAL A 119 4.37 1.92 8.16
N ASP A 120 3.20 1.38 7.85
CA ASP A 120 2.60 0.31 8.64
C ASP A 120 3.54 -0.90 8.76
N TRP A 121 4.02 -1.42 7.64
CA TRP A 121 4.89 -2.59 7.62
C TRP A 121 6.23 -2.36 8.33
N LEU A 122 6.79 -1.15 8.22
CA LEU A 122 8.04 -0.80 8.90
C LEU A 122 7.92 -0.89 10.43
N LEU A 123 6.74 -0.63 10.96
CA LEU A 123 6.43 -0.75 12.38
C LEU A 123 5.95 -2.15 12.75
N THR A 124 5.03 -2.72 11.97
CA THR A 124 4.34 -3.97 12.33
C THR A 124 5.17 -5.21 12.05
N VAL A 125 5.93 -5.29 10.95
CA VAL A 125 6.70 -6.51 10.61
C VAL A 125 7.82 -6.80 11.62
N PRO A 126 8.62 -5.82 12.08
CA PRO A 126 9.56 -6.07 13.19
C PRO A 126 8.88 -6.53 14.48
N LEU A 127 7.71 -5.98 14.81
CA LEU A 127 6.94 -6.39 15.99
C LEU A 127 6.41 -7.83 15.86
N LEU A 128 5.98 -8.24 14.65
CA LEU A 128 5.57 -9.63 14.38
C LEU A 128 6.73 -10.61 14.60
N LEU A 129 7.96 -10.23 14.25
CA LEU A 129 9.14 -11.05 14.56
C LEU A 129 9.40 -11.13 16.07
N VAL A 130 9.22 -10.04 16.80
CA VAL A 130 9.31 -10.03 18.27
C VAL A 130 8.26 -10.94 18.88
N GLU A 131 7.02 -10.88 18.38
CA GLU A 131 5.93 -11.75 18.80
C GLU A 131 6.24 -13.22 18.55
N LEU A 132 6.69 -13.57 17.34
CA LEU A 132 7.07 -14.94 16.97
C LEU A 132 8.14 -15.50 17.91
N VAL A 133 9.20 -14.73 18.15
CA VAL A 133 10.29 -15.13 19.06
C VAL A 133 9.82 -15.25 20.52
N ALA A 134 8.87 -14.38 20.93
CA ALA A 134 8.29 -14.46 22.27
C ALA A 134 7.44 -15.73 22.46
N VAL A 135 6.69 -16.15 21.44
CA VAL A 135 5.89 -17.39 21.45
C VAL A 135 6.79 -18.63 21.51
N LEU A 136 7.92 -18.62 20.81
CA LEU A 136 8.88 -19.73 20.82
C LEU A 136 9.52 -19.97 22.20
N ALA A 137 9.40 -19.03 23.14
CA ALA A 137 9.89 -19.12 24.51
C ALA A 137 11.36 -19.59 24.64
N LEU A 138 12.21 -19.15 23.72
CA LEU A 138 13.63 -19.45 23.69
C LEU A 138 14.38 -18.82 24.88
N ALA A 139 15.59 -19.30 25.17
CA ALA A 139 16.46 -18.65 26.14
C ALA A 139 16.75 -17.18 25.76
N ARG A 140 16.80 -16.27 26.74
CA ARG A 140 16.93 -14.80 26.49
C ARG A 140 18.11 -14.43 25.58
N ALA A 141 19.26 -15.12 25.73
CA ALA A 141 20.41 -14.88 24.88
C ALA A 141 20.19 -15.26 23.43
N ALA A 142 19.46 -16.35 23.15
CA ALA A 142 19.07 -16.77 21.82
C ALA A 142 18.04 -15.80 21.23
N GLN A 143 17.03 -15.38 22.01
CA GLN A 143 16.04 -14.39 21.56
C GLN A 143 16.70 -13.09 21.12
N SER A 144 17.58 -12.52 21.95
CA SER A 144 18.27 -11.27 21.64
C SER A 144 19.15 -11.41 20.38
N SER A 145 19.89 -12.52 20.24
CA SER A 145 20.72 -12.77 19.06
C SER A 145 19.90 -12.84 17.78
N ILE A 146 18.76 -13.54 17.80
CA ILE A 146 17.86 -13.69 16.65
C ILE A 146 17.24 -12.33 16.30
N LEU A 147 16.67 -11.61 17.26
CA LEU A 147 16.01 -10.32 17.02
C LEU A 147 16.98 -9.27 16.50
N ASN A 148 18.20 -9.22 17.02
CA ASN A 148 19.22 -8.27 16.54
C ASN A 148 19.63 -8.49 15.08
N ARG A 149 19.36 -9.66 14.51
CA ARG A 149 19.60 -9.97 13.09
C ARG A 149 18.33 -9.79 12.25
N LEU A 150 17.21 -10.33 12.71
CA LEU A 150 15.97 -10.35 11.91
C LEU A 150 15.28 -8.99 11.84
N VAL A 151 15.27 -8.20 12.92
CA VAL A 151 14.61 -6.89 12.94
C VAL A 151 15.25 -5.91 11.94
N PRO A 152 16.59 -5.73 11.91
CA PRO A 152 17.20 -4.89 10.88
C PRO A 152 17.00 -5.42 9.45
N ALA A 153 17.03 -6.74 9.26
CA ALA A 153 16.77 -7.34 7.95
C ALA A 153 15.34 -7.06 7.47
N ALA A 154 14.34 -7.17 8.36
CA ALA A 154 12.96 -6.84 8.06
C ALA A 154 12.78 -5.36 7.71
N ALA A 155 13.40 -4.47 8.47
CA ALA A 155 13.38 -3.04 8.18
C ALA A 155 14.03 -2.74 6.82
N ALA A 156 15.19 -3.33 6.53
CA ALA A 156 15.88 -3.19 5.25
C ALA A 156 15.03 -3.69 4.07
N MET A 157 14.37 -4.84 4.22
CA MET A 157 13.44 -5.38 3.21
C MET A 157 12.36 -4.37 2.84
N ILE A 158 11.73 -3.75 3.83
CA ILE A 158 10.62 -2.81 3.61
C ILE A 158 11.13 -1.50 3.00
N VAL A 159 12.23 -0.96 3.52
CA VAL A 159 12.83 0.29 3.01
C VAL A 159 13.29 0.14 1.57
N LEU A 160 13.90 -1.00 1.20
CA LEU A 160 14.33 -1.28 -0.16
C LEU A 160 13.16 -1.55 -1.12
N GLY A 161 12.04 -2.07 -0.62
CA GLY A 161 10.85 -2.30 -1.46
C GLY A 161 10.07 -1.02 -1.80
N TYR A 162 10.12 -0.02 -0.93
CA TYR A 162 9.33 1.20 -1.07
C TYR A 162 9.58 1.98 -2.38
N PRO A 163 10.82 2.27 -2.81
CA PRO A 163 11.06 3.03 -4.02
C PRO A 163 10.48 2.42 -5.28
N GLY A 164 10.49 1.07 -5.37
CA GLY A 164 9.94 0.35 -6.51
C GLY A 164 8.42 0.47 -6.61
N ASP A 165 7.72 0.28 -5.49
CA ASP A 165 6.25 0.35 -5.46
C ASP A 165 5.73 1.80 -5.54
N ALA A 166 6.42 2.75 -4.91
CA ALA A 166 6.10 4.17 -4.99
C ALA A 166 6.51 4.81 -6.33
N LYS A 167 7.08 4.05 -7.25
CA LYS A 167 7.60 4.53 -8.55
C LYS A 167 8.54 5.74 -8.42
N LEU A 168 9.31 5.78 -7.33
CA LEU A 168 10.28 6.83 -7.10
C LEU A 168 11.48 6.64 -8.05
N ASN A 169 11.75 7.65 -8.86
CA ASN A 169 12.90 7.63 -9.76
C ASN A 169 14.18 8.02 -9.00
N ILE A 170 14.64 7.12 -8.10
CA ILE A 170 15.85 7.32 -7.32
C ILE A 170 17.02 6.70 -8.09
N MET A 171 18.02 7.51 -8.45
CA MET A 171 19.25 7.09 -9.14
C MET A 171 19.01 6.40 -10.51
N ASN A 172 17.89 6.66 -11.18
CA ASN A 172 17.48 5.99 -12.43
C ASN A 172 17.47 4.46 -12.36
N ILE A 173 17.17 3.92 -11.18
CA ILE A 173 17.08 2.47 -10.96
C ILE A 173 15.63 2.03 -11.19
N ASP A 174 15.45 0.99 -12.01
CA ASP A 174 14.13 0.41 -12.28
C ASP A 174 13.45 -0.19 -11.05
N ALA A 175 12.14 -0.14 -11.00
CA ALA A 175 11.33 -0.70 -9.91
C ALA A 175 11.61 -2.20 -9.65
N SER A 176 11.91 -2.97 -10.73
CA SER A 176 12.29 -4.38 -10.65
C SER A 176 13.58 -4.61 -9.87
N VAL A 177 14.56 -3.72 -10.01
CA VAL A 177 15.83 -3.81 -9.28
C VAL A 177 15.62 -3.56 -7.80
N TRP A 178 14.80 -2.59 -7.43
CA TRP A 178 14.41 -2.35 -6.03
C TRP A 178 13.72 -3.57 -5.42
N GLY A 179 12.83 -4.22 -6.16
CA GLY A 179 12.19 -5.47 -5.74
C GLY A 179 13.19 -6.61 -5.51
N LEU A 180 14.16 -6.78 -6.42
CA LEU A 180 15.24 -7.77 -6.24
C LEU A 180 16.12 -7.47 -5.03
N LEU A 181 16.50 -6.21 -4.82
CA LEU A 181 17.26 -5.79 -3.64
C LEU A 181 16.51 -6.07 -2.33
N SER A 182 15.19 -5.82 -2.30
CA SER A 182 14.33 -6.14 -1.18
C SER A 182 14.20 -7.65 -0.91
N THR A 183 14.35 -8.47 -1.95
CA THR A 183 14.27 -9.94 -1.84
C THR A 183 15.46 -10.53 -1.08
N ILE A 184 16.63 -9.91 -1.11
CA ILE A 184 17.83 -10.40 -0.41
C ILE A 184 17.61 -10.48 1.12
N PRO A 185 17.26 -9.38 1.82
CA PRO A 185 16.96 -9.44 3.25
C PRO A 185 15.74 -10.31 3.56
N PHE A 186 14.75 -10.41 2.66
CA PHE A 186 13.62 -11.32 2.82
C PHE A 186 14.09 -12.79 2.89
N LEU A 187 14.92 -13.23 1.95
CA LEU A 187 15.47 -14.59 1.96
C LEU A 187 16.34 -14.85 3.19
N TYR A 188 17.08 -13.84 3.65
CA TYR A 188 17.85 -13.94 4.88
C TYR A 188 16.98 -14.16 6.13
N ILE A 189 15.78 -13.57 6.18
CA ILE A 189 14.81 -13.77 7.28
C ILE A 189 14.26 -15.20 7.27
N LEU A 190 14.07 -15.79 6.08
CA LEU A 190 13.53 -17.13 5.93
C LEU A 190 14.54 -18.25 6.22
N TYR A 191 15.85 -17.97 6.03
CA TYR A 191 16.93 -18.94 6.28
C TYR A 191 17.37 -18.99 7.73
#